data_8a1de30fa6fe36c11aef3d0449c32c3e
#
_entry.id   8a1de30fa6fe36c11aef3d0449c32c3e
#
_cell.length_a   1.000
_cell.length_b   1.000
_cell.length_c   1.000
_cell.angle_alpha   90.00
_cell.angle_beta   90.00
_cell.angle_gamma   90.00
#
_symmetry.space_group_name_H-M   'P 1'
#
loop_
_entity.id
_entity.type
_entity.pdbx_description
1 polymer ?
#
loop_
_entity_poly.entity_id
_entity_poly.type
_entity_poly.pdbx_seq_one_letter_code
_entity_poly.pdbx_strand_id
1 'polypeptide(L)'
;CALPLAALPAIALADSMSSYNGQANDAQAKREAKERANYLSDANEHSLAYLGQARQFREQGRYELARQRYLQALSICADDQTLGIIKRELNGVELLLRTMR
;
A
#
# COMPACT_ATOMS: atom_id res chain seq x y z
N CYS A 1 -0.49 -30.74 41.23
CA CYS A 1 -0.77 -29.69 42.18
C CYS A 1 -0.04 -28.40 41.79
N ALA A 2 1.18 -28.52 41.39
CA ALA A 2 1.95 -27.34 40.93
C ALA A 2 1.45 -26.82 39.59
N LEU A 3 0.90 -27.69 38.76
CA LEU A 3 0.46 -27.34 37.44
C LEU A 3 -0.61 -26.25 37.43
N PRO A 4 -1.69 -26.35 38.22
CA PRO A 4 -2.68 -25.27 38.22
C PRO A 4 -2.11 -23.95 38.71
N LEU A 5 -1.21 -24.00 39.66
CA LEU A 5 -0.58 -22.80 40.19
C LEU A 5 0.31 -22.15 39.16
N ALA A 6 1.03 -22.96 38.39
CA ALA A 6 1.89 -22.42 37.34
C ALA A 6 1.09 -21.77 36.23
N ALA A 7 -0.04 -22.38 35.89
CA ALA A 7 -0.88 -21.83 34.82
C ALA A 7 -1.53 -20.51 35.22
N LEU A 8 -2.01 -20.41 36.44
CA LEU A 8 -2.68 -19.20 36.93
C LEU A 8 -1.76 -17.99 36.98
N PRO A 9 -0.55 -18.09 37.50
CA PRO A 9 0.35 -16.94 37.46
C PRO A 9 0.69 -16.48 36.07
N ALA A 10 0.84 -17.43 35.16
CA ALA A 10 1.14 -17.06 33.77
C ALA A 10 -0.01 -16.27 33.14
N ILE A 11 -1.24 -16.68 33.38
CA ILE A 11 -2.42 -15.96 32.88
C ILE A 11 -2.50 -14.58 33.51
N ALA A 12 -2.29 -14.51 34.82
CA ALA A 12 -2.33 -13.23 35.53
C ALA A 12 -1.26 -12.27 35.01
N LEU A 13 -0.07 -12.79 34.72
CA LEU A 13 1.00 -11.98 34.17
C LEU A 13 0.62 -11.43 32.80
N ALA A 14 0.02 -12.27 31.95
CA ALA A 14 -0.40 -11.85 30.63
C ALA A 14 -1.44 -10.73 30.71
N ASP A 15 -2.43 -10.89 31.57
CA ASP A 15 -3.45 -9.88 31.78
C ASP A 15 -2.86 -8.60 32.36
N SER A 16 -1.96 -8.73 33.32
CA SER A 16 -1.30 -7.59 33.94
C SER A 16 -0.45 -6.83 32.94
N MET A 17 0.29 -7.55 32.10
CA MET A 17 1.11 -6.93 31.07
C MET A 17 0.24 -6.23 30.03
N SER A 18 -0.85 -6.86 29.64
CA SER A 18 -1.77 -6.27 28.68
C SER A 18 -2.35 -4.96 29.23
N SER A 19 -2.78 -4.97 30.47
CA SER A 19 -3.33 -3.77 31.12
C SER A 19 -2.25 -2.69 31.31
N TYR A 20 -1.07 -3.10 31.73
CA TYR A 20 0.03 -2.20 31.94
C TYR A 20 0.51 -1.55 30.65
N ASN A 21 0.60 -2.33 29.58
CA ASN A 21 1.10 -1.87 28.29
C ASN A 21 0.02 -1.19 27.44
N GLY A 22 -1.19 -1.08 27.94
CA GLY A 22 -2.29 -0.49 27.18
C GLY A 22 -1.97 0.90 26.66
N GLN A 23 -1.44 1.76 27.55
CA GLN A 23 -1.09 3.13 27.15
C GLN A 23 0.11 3.15 26.19
N ALA A 24 1.12 2.32 26.46
CA ALA A 24 2.27 2.22 25.58
C ALA A 24 1.87 1.68 24.22
N ASN A 25 0.96 0.71 24.20
CA ASN A 25 0.44 0.15 22.94
C ASN A 25 -0.36 1.17 22.16
N ASP A 26 -1.12 2.03 22.84
CA ASP A 26 -1.85 3.09 22.17
C ASP A 26 -0.91 4.08 21.51
N ALA A 27 0.15 4.49 22.20
CA ALA A 27 1.13 5.40 21.63
C ALA A 27 1.86 4.76 20.43
N GLN A 28 2.20 3.48 20.57
CA GLN A 28 2.85 2.74 19.49
C GLN A 28 1.91 2.56 18.32
N ALA A 29 0.65 2.22 18.59
CA ALA A 29 -0.35 2.06 17.54
C ALA A 29 -0.57 3.36 16.79
N LYS A 30 -0.56 4.49 17.48
CA LYS A 30 -0.70 5.82 16.85
C LYS A 30 0.50 6.11 15.95
N ARG A 31 1.71 5.80 16.41
CA ARG A 31 2.91 5.99 15.60
C ARG A 31 2.90 5.10 14.38
N GLU A 32 2.53 3.83 14.55
CA GLU A 32 2.45 2.90 13.43
C GLU A 32 1.38 3.32 12.42
N ALA A 33 0.25 3.81 12.92
CA ALA A 33 -0.81 4.30 12.04
C ALA A 33 -0.34 5.53 11.26
N LYS A 34 0.40 6.43 11.92
CA LYS A 34 0.93 7.62 11.26
C LYS A 34 1.98 7.24 10.21
N GLU A 35 2.87 6.31 10.55
CA GLU A 35 3.88 5.83 9.61
C GLU A 35 3.24 5.15 8.42
N ARG A 36 2.19 4.35 8.65
CA ARG A 36 1.44 3.70 7.59
C ARG A 36 0.75 4.73 6.70
N ALA A 37 0.11 5.73 7.31
CA ALA A 37 -0.54 6.80 6.56
C ALA A 37 0.46 7.57 5.71
N ASN A 38 1.64 7.87 6.26
CA ASN A 38 2.70 8.53 5.51
C ASN A 38 3.19 7.66 4.35
N TYR A 39 3.40 6.36 4.60
CA TYR A 39 3.82 5.44 3.56
C TYR A 39 2.80 5.36 2.42
N LEU A 40 1.52 5.25 2.75
CA LEU A 40 0.46 5.18 1.76
C LEU A 40 0.35 6.48 0.97
N SER A 41 0.52 7.61 1.65
CA SER A 41 0.49 8.92 1.01
C SER A 41 1.66 9.05 0.02
N ASP A 42 2.87 8.66 0.44
CA ASP A 42 4.06 8.72 -0.42
C ASP A 42 3.91 7.77 -1.61
N ALA A 43 3.43 6.55 -1.37
CA ALA A 43 3.20 5.58 -2.44
C ALA A 43 2.18 6.11 -3.45
N ASN A 44 1.13 6.76 -2.96
CA ASN A 44 0.10 7.33 -3.81
C ASN A 44 0.66 8.50 -4.64
N GLU A 45 1.48 9.35 -4.05
CA GLU A 45 2.13 10.45 -4.77
C GLU A 45 3.04 9.92 -5.88
N HIS A 46 3.83 8.89 -5.60
CA HIS A 46 4.69 8.27 -6.60
C HIS A 46 3.86 7.63 -7.72
N SER A 47 2.76 6.97 -7.35
CA SER A 47 1.85 6.38 -8.32
C SER A 47 1.27 7.44 -9.25
N LEU A 48 0.84 8.57 -8.71
CA LEU A 48 0.31 9.67 -9.51
C LEU A 48 1.39 10.28 -10.41
N ALA A 49 2.62 10.37 -9.93
CA ALA A 49 3.74 10.86 -10.73
C ALA A 49 4.00 9.95 -11.94
N TYR A 50 4.03 8.64 -11.72
CA TYR A 50 4.20 7.68 -12.81
C TYR A 50 3.02 7.72 -13.77
N LEU A 51 1.81 7.88 -13.24
CA LEU A 51 0.61 8.02 -14.08
C LEU A 51 0.72 9.23 -14.99
N GLY A 52 1.18 10.37 -14.45
CA GLY A 52 1.39 11.58 -15.24
C GLY A 52 2.42 11.38 -16.33
N GLN A 53 3.53 10.71 -16.01
CA GLN A 53 4.56 10.38 -17.00
C GLN A 53 4.03 9.45 -18.08
N ALA A 54 3.25 8.45 -17.69
CA ALA A 54 2.63 7.53 -18.64
C ALA A 54 1.73 8.27 -19.62
N ARG A 55 0.93 9.20 -19.12
CA ARG A 55 0.04 10.00 -19.97
C ARG A 55 0.82 10.86 -20.94
N GLN A 56 1.92 11.43 -20.50
CA GLN A 56 2.79 12.23 -21.38
C GLN A 56 3.36 11.36 -22.50
N PHE A 57 3.86 10.19 -22.19
CA PHE A 57 4.38 9.27 -23.19
C PHE A 57 3.28 8.84 -24.17
N ARG A 58 2.08 8.59 -23.65
CA ARG A 58 0.94 8.22 -24.50
C ARG A 58 0.62 9.33 -25.49
N GLU A 59 0.60 10.57 -25.03
CA GLU A 59 0.33 11.73 -25.88
C GLU A 59 1.41 11.90 -26.96
N GLN A 60 2.65 11.53 -26.65
CA GLN A 60 3.76 11.58 -27.59
C GLN A 60 3.79 10.39 -28.55
N GLY A 61 2.88 9.45 -28.38
CA GLY A 61 2.86 8.24 -29.19
C GLY A 61 3.85 7.17 -28.76
N ARG A 62 4.51 7.36 -27.63
CA ARG A 62 5.47 6.39 -27.10
C ARG A 62 4.77 5.40 -26.19
N TYR A 63 3.99 4.51 -26.79
CA TYR A 63 3.08 3.64 -26.07
C TYR A 63 3.80 2.61 -25.20
N GLU A 64 4.97 2.13 -25.63
CA GLU A 64 5.72 1.16 -24.82
C GLU A 64 6.26 1.79 -23.54
N LEU A 65 6.75 3.02 -23.62
CA LEU A 65 7.19 3.75 -22.44
C LEU A 65 6.01 4.10 -21.54
N ALA A 66 4.88 4.47 -22.14
CA ALA A 66 3.65 4.70 -21.40
C ALA A 66 3.25 3.45 -20.64
N ARG A 67 3.27 2.30 -21.29
CA ARG A 67 2.95 1.02 -20.68
C ARG A 67 3.84 0.74 -19.46
N GLN A 68 5.14 0.96 -19.60
CA GLN A 68 6.08 0.77 -18.49
C GLN A 68 5.75 1.65 -17.31
N ARG A 69 5.44 2.92 -17.55
CA ARG A 69 5.08 3.86 -16.48
C ARG A 69 3.75 3.50 -15.83
N TYR A 70 2.77 3.05 -16.62
CA TYR A 70 1.51 2.56 -16.06
C TYR A 70 1.74 1.35 -15.16
N LEU A 71 2.58 0.41 -15.57
CA LEU A 71 2.90 -0.76 -14.75
C LEU A 71 3.61 -0.36 -13.46
N GLN A 72 4.51 0.61 -13.51
CA GLN A 72 5.16 1.12 -12.32
C GLN A 72 4.15 1.78 -11.38
N ALA A 73 3.25 2.59 -11.91
CA ALA A 73 2.19 3.21 -11.12
C ALA A 73 1.31 2.15 -10.48
N LEU A 74 0.96 1.11 -11.23
CA LEU A 74 0.13 0.01 -10.76
C LEU A 74 0.76 -0.72 -9.60
N SER A 75 2.08 -0.95 -9.68
CA SER A 75 2.80 -1.74 -8.67
C SER A 75 2.88 -1.05 -7.31
N ILE A 76 2.81 0.27 -7.26
CA ILE A 76 2.94 1.03 -6.00
C ILE A 76 1.67 1.77 -5.62
N CYS A 77 0.59 1.63 -6.39
CA CYS A 77 -0.66 2.32 -6.11
C CYS A 77 -1.33 1.72 -4.88
N ALA A 78 -1.67 2.58 -3.93
CA ALA A 78 -2.32 2.17 -2.69
C ALA A 78 -3.81 2.53 -2.65
N ASP A 79 -4.29 3.28 -3.63
CA ASP A 79 -5.66 3.77 -3.69
C ASP A 79 -6.45 3.00 -4.75
N ASP A 80 -7.56 2.40 -4.33
CA ASP A 80 -8.38 1.58 -5.24
C ASP A 80 -8.93 2.38 -6.41
N GLN A 81 -9.30 3.63 -6.18
CA GLN A 81 -9.84 4.49 -7.20
C GLN A 81 -8.80 4.79 -8.27
N THR A 82 -7.61 5.18 -7.84
CA THR A 82 -6.48 5.42 -8.74
C THR A 82 -6.07 4.14 -9.46
N LEU A 83 -6.09 3.02 -8.74
CA LEU A 83 -5.78 1.71 -9.32
C LEU A 83 -6.70 1.41 -10.50
N GLY A 84 -7.98 1.66 -10.35
CA GLY A 84 -8.97 1.46 -11.42
C GLY A 84 -8.68 2.33 -12.64
N ILE A 85 -8.29 3.58 -12.41
CA ILE A 85 -7.93 4.51 -13.49
C ILE A 85 -6.70 4.00 -14.24
N ILE A 86 -5.66 3.62 -13.49
CA ILE A 86 -4.41 3.11 -14.09
C ILE A 86 -4.71 1.87 -14.94
N LYS A 87 -5.47 0.93 -14.42
CA LYS A 87 -5.81 -0.31 -15.15
C LYS A 87 -6.55 -0.01 -16.44
N ARG A 88 -7.49 0.92 -16.39
CA ARG A 88 -8.26 1.30 -17.57
C ARG A 88 -7.39 1.91 -18.65
N GLU A 89 -6.54 2.85 -18.26
CA GLU A 89 -5.65 3.52 -19.21
C GLU A 89 -4.59 2.58 -19.75
N LEU A 90 -4.08 1.69 -18.89
CA LEU A 90 -3.11 0.67 -19.30
C LEU A 90 -3.72 -0.26 -20.35
N ASN A 91 -4.95 -0.71 -20.13
CA ASN A 91 -5.65 -1.54 -21.10
C ASN A 91 -5.79 -0.85 -22.44
N GLY A 92 -6.08 0.46 -22.42
CA GLY A 92 -6.15 1.24 -23.65
C GLY A 92 -4.83 1.27 -24.39
N VAL A 93 -3.73 1.47 -23.69
CA VAL A 93 -2.39 1.49 -24.28
C VAL A 93 -2.03 0.11 -24.82
N GLU A 94 -2.35 -0.94 -24.10
CA GLU A 94 -2.08 -2.32 -24.58
C GLU A 94 -2.85 -2.64 -25.86
N LEU A 95 -4.08 -2.17 -25.94
CA LEU A 95 -4.86 -2.32 -27.18
C LEU A 95 -4.19 -1.58 -28.34
N LEU A 96 -3.74 -0.35 -28.11
CA LEU A 96 -3.04 0.42 -29.13
C LEU A 96 -1.78 -0.30 -29.59
N LEU A 97 -1.01 -0.85 -28.65
CA LEU A 97 0.19 -1.61 -28.98
C LEU A 97 -0.10 -2.84 -29.83
N ARG A 98 -1.21 -3.53 -29.55
CA ARG A 98 -1.63 -4.70 -30.33
C ARG A 98 -2.01 -4.31 -31.75
N THR A 99 -2.73 -3.20 -31.89
CA THR A 99 -3.17 -2.77 -33.22
C THR A 99 -2.05 -2.23 -34.09
N MET A 100 -0.95 -1.79 -33.46
CA MET A 100 0.19 -1.26 -34.19
C MET A 100 1.17 -2.34 -34.66
N ARG A 101 0.98 -3.58 -34.22
CA ARG A 101 1.80 -4.72 -34.66
C ARG A 101 1.22 -5.39 -35.91
#